data_8162ac36b43ab8fabdda9aa647c32974
#
_entry.id   8162ac36b43ab8fabdda9aa647c32974
#
_cell.length_a   1.000
_cell.length_b   1.000
_cell.length_c   1.000
_cell.angle_alpha   90.00
_cell.angle_beta   90.00
_cell.angle_gamma   90.00
#
_symmetry.space_group_name_H-M   'P 1'
#
loop_
_entity.id
_entity.type
_entity.pdbx_description
1 polymer ?
#
loop_
_entity_poly.entity_id
_entity_poly.type
_entity_poly.pdbx_seq_one_letter_code
_entity_poly.pdbx_strand_id
1 'polypeptide(L)'
;MAKIIPLFSGSKGNSYYIGSGAGGVLVDAGRSCKQIENALADNNIDIKKIKGVFITHEHKDHCSGLRVLVKKNNIPVYATEGTMNGLINGKCLEANAVTNVINGQVELDDMMIESFPTMHDANEPCCYKITTSDDRKAMIATDLGVMTDVIRDAFYGVDALVLESNHDVNMLTFKYQSIN
;
A
#
# COMPACT_ATOMS: atom_id res chain seq x y z
N MET A 1 2.35 -0.92 -21.14
CA MET A 1 1.27 -1.76 -20.58
C MET A 1 1.45 -1.79 -19.08
N ALA A 2 0.39 -1.46 -18.35
CA ALA A 2 0.38 -1.49 -16.88
C ALA A 2 0.64 -2.91 -16.34
N LYS A 3 1.32 -2.97 -15.19
CA LYS A 3 1.59 -4.20 -14.46
C LYS A 3 1.15 -4.01 -13.01
N ILE A 4 0.50 -5.01 -12.46
CA ILE A 4 0.20 -5.11 -11.04
C ILE A 4 0.81 -6.42 -10.58
N ILE A 5 1.73 -6.34 -9.61
CA ILE A 5 2.50 -7.51 -9.16
C ILE A 5 2.46 -7.54 -7.64
N PRO A 6 1.77 -8.51 -7.04
CA PRO A 6 1.93 -8.82 -5.64
C PRO A 6 3.35 -9.38 -5.42
N LEU A 7 4.24 -8.56 -4.83
CA LEU A 7 5.58 -9.02 -4.47
C LEU A 7 5.51 -9.92 -3.24
N PHE A 8 4.69 -9.51 -2.28
CA PHE A 8 4.40 -10.26 -1.04
C PHE A 8 2.97 -9.97 -0.60
N SER A 9 2.28 -11.00 -0.10
CA SER A 9 0.92 -10.88 0.45
C SER A 9 0.76 -11.84 1.62
N GLY A 10 0.29 -11.32 2.75
CA GLY A 10 -0.02 -12.09 3.96
C GLY A 10 0.64 -11.57 5.24
N SER A 11 0.32 -12.19 6.37
CA SER A 11 0.70 -11.78 7.73
C SER A 11 2.21 -11.68 8.01
N LYS A 12 3.05 -12.15 7.09
CA LYS A 12 4.52 -12.02 7.21
C LYS A 12 5.08 -10.80 6.47
N GLY A 13 4.25 -10.07 5.76
CA GLY A 13 4.58 -8.82 5.10
C GLY A 13 3.93 -8.66 3.73
N ASN A 14 3.48 -7.44 3.48
CA ASN A 14 2.76 -7.03 2.30
C ASN A 14 3.60 -6.05 1.48
N SER A 15 3.60 -6.19 0.17
CA SER A 15 4.20 -5.23 -0.77
C SER A 15 3.71 -5.51 -2.17
N TYR A 16 3.27 -4.48 -2.87
CA TYR A 16 2.69 -4.57 -4.20
C TYR A 16 3.36 -3.56 -5.12
N TYR A 17 3.70 -3.98 -6.34
CA TYR A 17 4.19 -3.09 -7.38
C TYR A 17 3.06 -2.77 -8.36
N ILE A 18 2.88 -1.49 -8.65
CA ILE A 18 1.97 -1.00 -9.69
C ILE A 18 2.76 -0.03 -10.58
N GLY A 19 2.74 -0.25 -11.89
CA GLY A 19 3.44 0.64 -12.81
C GLY A 19 3.42 0.17 -14.25
N SER A 20 4.25 0.83 -15.06
CA SER A 20 4.41 0.58 -16.48
C SER A 20 5.89 0.44 -16.86
N GLY A 21 6.20 0.38 -18.15
CA GLY A 21 7.60 0.39 -18.63
C GLY A 21 8.38 1.66 -18.28
N ALA A 22 7.70 2.78 -18.01
CA ALA A 22 8.31 4.04 -17.60
C ALA A 22 8.72 4.07 -16.12
N GLY A 23 8.11 3.22 -15.29
CA GLY A 23 8.34 3.12 -13.86
C GLY A 23 7.06 2.81 -13.11
N GLY A 24 7.12 2.85 -11.78
CA GLY A 24 5.96 2.54 -10.95
C GLY A 24 6.14 2.91 -9.50
N VAL A 25 5.18 2.52 -8.69
CA VAL A 25 5.16 2.74 -7.25
C VAL A 25 5.09 1.42 -6.51
N LEU A 26 5.51 1.43 -5.26
CA LEU A 26 5.23 0.38 -4.31
C LEU A 26 4.07 0.81 -3.41
N VAL A 27 3.17 -0.13 -3.14
CA VAL A 27 2.22 -0.02 -2.03
C VAL A 27 2.66 -1.00 -0.98
N ASP A 28 2.97 -0.48 0.19
CA ASP A 28 3.58 -1.14 1.34
C ASP A 28 4.99 -1.73 1.12
N ALA A 29 5.71 -1.88 2.22
CA ALA A 29 7.08 -2.37 2.29
C ALA A 29 7.27 -3.28 3.53
N GLY A 30 6.42 -4.28 3.66
CA GLY A 30 6.33 -5.17 4.82
C GLY A 30 7.39 -6.26 4.89
N ARG A 31 8.31 -6.33 3.92
CA ARG A 31 9.44 -7.26 3.90
C ARG A 31 10.76 -6.52 3.90
N SER A 32 11.86 -7.20 4.23
CA SER A 32 13.18 -6.57 4.22
C SER A 32 13.51 -5.95 2.85
N CYS A 33 14.27 -4.87 2.86
CA CYS A 33 14.74 -4.19 1.64
C CYS A 33 15.30 -5.19 0.61
N LYS A 34 16.17 -6.11 1.04
CA LYS A 34 16.77 -7.12 0.16
C LYS A 34 15.72 -8.05 -0.48
N GLN A 35 14.70 -8.45 0.28
CA GLN A 35 13.62 -9.30 -0.27
C GLN A 35 12.80 -8.52 -1.32
N ILE A 36 12.47 -7.26 -1.04
CA ILE A 36 11.73 -6.42 -1.99
C ILE A 36 12.55 -6.17 -3.26
N GLU A 37 13.84 -5.83 -3.13
CA GLU A 37 14.74 -5.64 -4.28
C GLU A 37 14.86 -6.91 -5.13
N ASN A 38 15.00 -8.09 -4.50
CA ASN A 38 15.05 -9.36 -5.21
C ASN A 38 13.73 -9.63 -5.94
N ALA A 39 12.59 -9.46 -5.26
CA ALA A 39 11.27 -9.69 -5.87
C ALA A 39 11.01 -8.74 -7.07
N LEU A 40 11.46 -7.49 -7.00
CA LEU A 40 11.42 -6.56 -8.13
C LEU A 40 12.30 -7.07 -9.28
N ALA A 41 13.54 -7.46 -8.99
CA ALA A 41 14.48 -7.97 -10.00
C ALA A 41 13.98 -9.25 -10.69
N ASP A 42 13.41 -10.19 -9.92
CA ASP A 42 12.80 -11.42 -10.44
C ASP A 42 11.64 -11.14 -11.41
N ASN A 43 10.98 -9.98 -11.26
CA ASN A 43 9.95 -9.50 -12.17
C ASN A 43 10.45 -8.53 -13.26
N ASN A 44 11.79 -8.42 -13.42
CA ASN A 44 12.45 -7.51 -14.36
C ASN A 44 12.09 -6.03 -14.14
N ILE A 45 11.97 -5.63 -12.88
CA ILE A 45 11.74 -4.24 -12.46
C ILE A 45 12.99 -3.69 -11.81
N ASP A 46 13.53 -2.62 -12.37
CA ASP A 46 14.65 -1.90 -11.78
C ASP A 46 14.16 -1.04 -10.60
N ILE A 47 14.74 -1.24 -9.42
CA ILE A 47 14.44 -0.44 -8.22
C ILE A 47 14.57 1.07 -8.46
N LYS A 48 15.48 1.51 -9.33
CA LYS A 48 15.67 2.90 -9.71
C LYS A 48 14.49 3.53 -10.44
N LYS A 49 13.55 2.70 -10.92
CA LYS A 49 12.32 3.15 -11.56
C LYS A 49 11.15 3.26 -10.59
N ILE A 50 11.38 2.99 -9.30
CA ILE A 50 10.36 3.19 -8.27
C ILE A 50 10.30 4.68 -7.94
N LYS A 51 9.14 5.27 -8.18
CA LYS A 51 8.85 6.71 -8.02
C LYS A 51 8.46 7.09 -6.60
N GLY A 52 7.91 6.15 -5.85
CA GLY A 52 7.46 6.35 -4.47
C GLY A 52 7.03 5.05 -3.80
N VAL A 53 7.01 5.08 -2.47
CA VAL A 53 6.43 4.03 -1.64
C VAL A 53 5.22 4.62 -0.93
N PHE A 54 4.04 4.08 -1.18
CA PHE A 54 2.77 4.45 -0.58
C PHE A 54 2.46 3.48 0.55
N ILE A 55 2.29 3.97 1.77
CA ILE A 55 2.02 3.13 2.94
C ILE A 55 0.56 3.24 3.33
N THR A 56 -0.12 2.09 3.39
CA THR A 56 -1.53 2.00 3.76
C THR A 56 -1.73 2.32 5.24
N HIS A 57 -0.87 1.78 6.11
CA HIS A 57 -0.86 2.02 7.55
C HIS A 57 0.48 1.57 8.19
N GLU A 58 0.71 1.90 9.46
CA GLU A 58 2.02 1.76 10.12
C GLU A 58 2.32 0.38 10.73
N HIS A 59 1.49 -0.64 10.53
CA HIS A 59 1.76 -1.98 11.05
C HIS A 59 3.03 -2.60 10.44
N LYS A 60 3.71 -3.43 11.22
CA LYS A 60 5.04 -3.95 10.86
C LYS A 60 5.05 -4.77 9.58
N ASP A 61 4.01 -5.53 9.31
CA ASP A 61 3.85 -6.31 8.09
C ASP A 61 3.55 -5.46 6.85
N HIS A 62 3.39 -4.14 7.02
CA HIS A 62 3.27 -3.16 5.93
C HIS A 62 4.48 -2.23 5.82
N CYS A 63 5.31 -2.10 6.87
CA CYS A 63 6.39 -1.10 6.88
C CYS A 63 7.76 -1.59 7.38
N SER A 64 7.94 -2.87 7.74
CA SER A 64 9.18 -3.35 8.37
C SER A 64 10.46 -3.14 7.56
N GLY A 65 10.38 -3.14 6.24
CA GLY A 65 11.50 -2.89 5.33
C GLY A 65 11.67 -1.43 4.91
N LEU A 66 10.67 -0.60 5.17
CA LEU A 66 10.55 0.76 4.62
C LEU A 66 11.80 1.60 4.86
N ARG A 67 12.25 1.72 6.12
CA ARG A 67 13.37 2.59 6.49
C ARG A 67 14.64 2.30 5.68
N VAL A 68 15.00 1.04 5.53
CA VAL A 68 16.21 0.63 4.79
C VAL A 68 16.00 0.83 3.30
N LEU A 69 14.83 0.46 2.79
CA LEU A 69 14.48 0.55 1.37
C LEU A 69 14.59 2.00 0.86
N VAL A 70 13.91 2.93 1.54
CA VAL A 70 13.86 4.33 1.08
C VAL A 70 15.18 5.06 1.28
N LYS A 71 15.89 4.81 2.40
CA LYS A 71 17.21 5.41 2.65
C LYS A 71 18.24 4.94 1.63
N LYS A 72 18.31 3.65 1.34
CA LYS A 72 19.28 3.06 0.41
C LYS A 72 19.06 3.53 -1.03
N ASN A 73 17.81 3.67 -1.46
CA ASN A 73 17.44 3.93 -2.84
C ASN A 73 16.98 5.38 -3.09
N ASN A 74 16.93 6.21 -2.04
CA ASN A 74 16.46 7.61 -2.08
C ASN A 74 15.04 7.75 -2.67
N ILE A 75 14.12 6.88 -2.22
CA ILE A 75 12.73 6.83 -2.70
C ILE A 75 11.85 7.64 -1.74
N PRO A 76 11.01 8.57 -2.22
CA PRO A 76 10.07 9.31 -1.38
C PRO A 76 8.96 8.40 -0.84
N VAL A 77 8.48 8.72 0.37
CA VAL A 77 7.38 8.02 1.05
C VAL A 77 6.13 8.88 1.00
N TYR A 78 5.00 8.24 0.73
CA TYR A 78 3.67 8.83 0.71
C TYR A 78 2.79 8.07 1.71
N ALA A 79 2.09 8.81 2.57
CA ALA A 79 1.10 8.25 3.51
C ALA A 79 0.15 9.35 3.99
N THR A 80 -0.94 9.00 4.63
CA THR A 80 -1.77 9.93 5.40
C THR A 80 -0.96 10.53 6.55
N GLU A 81 -1.41 11.65 7.14
CA GLU A 81 -0.68 12.33 8.21
C GLU A 81 -0.55 11.43 9.46
N GLY A 82 -1.63 10.76 9.87
CA GLY A 82 -1.62 9.85 11.01
C GLY A 82 -0.70 8.66 10.80
N THR A 83 -0.76 8.04 9.61
CA THR A 83 0.15 6.94 9.25
C THR A 83 1.62 7.42 9.24
N MET A 84 1.92 8.60 8.67
CA MET A 84 3.28 9.15 8.66
C MET A 84 3.82 9.35 10.07
N ASN A 85 3.02 9.92 10.97
CA ASN A 85 3.37 10.06 12.39
C ASN A 85 3.61 8.70 13.06
N GLY A 86 2.77 7.71 12.76
CA GLY A 86 2.93 6.33 13.23
C GLY A 86 4.23 5.68 12.76
N LEU A 87 4.60 5.86 11.50
CA LEU A 87 5.85 5.33 10.92
C LEU A 87 7.10 5.93 11.59
N ILE A 88 7.11 7.24 11.85
CA ILE A 88 8.21 7.93 12.52
C ILE A 88 8.31 7.48 13.99
N ASN A 89 7.21 7.52 14.73
CA ASN A 89 7.16 7.12 16.14
C ASN A 89 7.51 5.64 16.33
N GLY A 90 7.05 4.77 15.41
CA GLY A 90 7.36 3.35 15.37
C GLY A 90 8.77 3.00 14.85
N LYS A 91 9.59 4.01 14.50
CA LYS A 91 10.95 3.89 13.94
C LYS A 91 10.99 3.08 12.63
N CYS A 92 9.89 3.03 11.90
CA CYS A 92 9.81 2.46 10.55
C CYS A 92 10.27 3.46 9.49
N LEU A 93 10.40 4.73 9.85
CA LEU A 93 10.89 5.81 9.00
C LEU A 93 11.77 6.76 9.81
N GLU A 94 12.82 7.31 9.19
CA GLU A 94 13.66 8.36 9.79
C GLU A 94 12.98 9.72 9.60
N ALA A 95 13.09 10.62 10.58
CA ALA A 95 12.46 11.94 10.53
C ALA A 95 12.99 12.83 9.39
N ASN A 96 14.17 12.52 8.85
CA ASN A 96 14.79 13.23 7.73
C ASN A 96 14.56 12.54 6.37
N ALA A 97 13.70 11.51 6.30
CA ALA A 97 13.32 10.90 5.03
C ALA A 97 12.51 11.90 4.18
N VAL A 98 12.56 11.71 2.86
CA VAL A 98 11.71 12.48 1.94
C VAL A 98 10.28 11.96 2.07
N THR A 99 9.40 12.79 2.62
CA THR A 99 8.02 12.41 2.93
C THR A 99 7.02 13.36 2.29
N ASN A 100 5.88 12.82 1.90
CA ASN A 100 4.76 13.56 1.34
C ASN A 100 3.48 13.06 2.00
N VAL A 101 2.73 13.97 2.61
CA VAL A 101 1.40 13.64 3.13
C VAL A 101 0.41 13.64 1.98
N ILE A 102 -0.33 12.54 1.83
CA ILE A 102 -1.41 12.43 0.86
C ILE A 102 -2.75 12.71 1.55
N ASN A 103 -3.52 13.61 0.96
CA ASN A 103 -4.88 13.93 1.40
C ASN A 103 -5.80 13.87 0.17
N GLY A 104 -6.43 12.73 -0.02
CA GLY A 104 -7.30 12.44 -1.16
C GLY A 104 -6.54 11.94 -2.38
N GLN A 105 -5.76 12.78 -3.06
CA GLN A 105 -5.06 12.35 -4.29
C GLN A 105 -3.73 13.04 -4.49
N VAL A 106 -2.86 12.41 -5.30
CA VAL A 106 -1.58 12.97 -5.76
C VAL A 106 -1.29 12.50 -7.19
N GLU A 107 -0.81 13.43 -8.00
CA GLU A 107 -0.21 13.09 -9.30
C GLU A 107 1.29 12.82 -9.11
N LEU A 108 1.76 11.73 -9.67
CA LEU A 108 3.15 11.33 -9.62
C LEU A 108 3.59 10.91 -11.04
N ASP A 109 4.30 11.80 -11.72
CA ASP A 109 4.64 11.71 -13.15
C ASP A 109 3.36 11.51 -14.00
N ASP A 110 3.19 10.30 -14.55
CA ASP A 110 2.09 9.89 -15.43
C ASP A 110 1.03 9.01 -14.71
N MET A 111 1.05 9.00 -13.39
CA MET A 111 0.13 8.24 -12.57
C MET A 111 -0.69 9.14 -11.65
N MET A 112 -1.97 8.80 -11.46
CA MET A 112 -2.83 9.38 -10.43
C MET A 112 -2.98 8.36 -9.31
N ILE A 113 -2.71 8.77 -8.08
CA ILE A 113 -2.89 7.94 -6.89
C ILE A 113 -3.92 8.59 -5.98
N GLU A 114 -4.98 7.87 -5.68
CA GLU A 114 -6.09 8.28 -4.82
C GLU A 114 -6.06 7.46 -3.54
N SER A 115 -6.23 8.12 -2.39
CA SER A 115 -6.35 7.46 -1.08
C SER A 115 -7.80 7.48 -0.59
N PHE A 116 -8.26 6.35 -0.04
CA PHE A 116 -9.59 6.20 0.54
C PHE A 116 -9.45 5.68 1.97
N PRO A 117 -10.07 6.33 2.97
CA PRO A 117 -9.94 5.91 4.37
C PRO A 117 -10.54 4.52 4.58
N THR A 118 -9.85 3.71 5.39
CA THR A 118 -10.31 2.39 5.80
C THR A 118 -10.60 2.37 7.30
N MET A 119 -11.37 1.37 7.74
CA MET A 119 -11.64 1.15 9.17
C MET A 119 -10.77 -0.01 9.66
N HIS A 120 -9.62 0.33 10.23
CA HIS A 120 -8.65 -0.63 10.76
C HIS A 120 -8.03 -0.08 12.04
N ASP A 121 -7.42 -0.94 12.86
CA ASP A 121 -6.76 -0.56 14.12
C ASP A 121 -5.38 0.05 13.84
N ALA A 122 -5.38 1.26 13.29
CA ALA A 122 -4.20 2.07 12.95
C ALA A 122 -4.52 3.57 13.07
N ASN A 123 -3.51 4.45 13.00
CA ASN A 123 -3.71 5.88 13.26
C ASN A 123 -4.59 6.56 12.20
N GLU A 124 -4.33 6.33 10.93
CA GLU A 124 -5.11 6.88 9.81
C GLU A 124 -4.96 5.98 8.57
N PRO A 125 -5.51 4.76 8.64
CA PRO A 125 -5.33 3.77 7.59
C PRO A 125 -6.09 4.15 6.33
N CYS A 126 -5.51 3.81 5.17
CA CYS A 126 -6.16 4.01 3.87
C CYS A 126 -5.85 2.86 2.90
N CYS A 127 -6.66 2.76 1.87
CA CYS A 127 -6.36 1.99 0.67
C CYS A 127 -6.05 2.93 -0.50
N TYR A 128 -5.40 2.40 -1.54
CA TYR A 128 -4.97 3.18 -2.68
C TYR A 128 -5.55 2.68 -3.99
N LYS A 129 -6.05 3.61 -4.81
CA LYS A 129 -6.39 3.39 -6.21
C LYS A 129 -5.37 4.10 -7.08
N ILE A 130 -4.73 3.39 -7.97
CA ILE A 130 -3.68 3.88 -8.86
C ILE A 130 -4.17 3.80 -10.30
N THR A 131 -4.22 4.94 -10.97
CA THR A 131 -4.49 5.04 -12.41
C THR A 131 -3.15 5.27 -13.12
N THR A 132 -2.81 4.40 -14.06
CA THR A 132 -1.57 4.47 -14.85
C THR A 132 -1.77 5.29 -16.13
N SER A 133 -0.69 5.66 -16.80
CA SER A 133 -0.70 6.46 -18.05
C SER A 133 -1.50 5.84 -19.21
N ASP A 134 -1.71 4.54 -19.20
CA ASP A 134 -2.57 3.84 -20.16
C ASP A 134 -4.02 3.64 -19.66
N ASP A 135 -4.44 4.50 -18.71
CA ASP A 135 -5.76 4.54 -18.08
C ASP A 135 -6.20 3.21 -17.43
N ARG A 136 -5.22 2.38 -17.01
CA ARG A 136 -5.50 1.19 -16.23
C ARG A 136 -5.56 1.52 -14.75
N LYS A 137 -6.58 0.99 -14.08
CA LYS A 137 -6.88 1.28 -12.69
C LYS A 137 -6.68 0.04 -11.82
N ALA A 138 -5.80 0.17 -10.86
CA ALA A 138 -5.55 -0.85 -9.84
C ALA A 138 -5.97 -0.34 -8.47
N MET A 139 -6.55 -1.19 -7.64
CA MET A 139 -6.83 -0.85 -6.26
C MET A 139 -6.21 -1.88 -5.32
N ILE A 140 -5.52 -1.38 -4.29
CA ILE A 140 -4.94 -2.18 -3.21
C ILE A 140 -5.71 -1.84 -1.95
N ALA A 141 -6.47 -2.79 -1.46
CA ALA A 141 -7.38 -2.66 -0.32
C ALA A 141 -7.14 -3.82 0.64
N THR A 142 -6.13 -3.69 1.46
CA THR A 142 -5.78 -4.63 2.53
C THR A 142 -6.28 -4.11 3.88
N ASP A 143 -6.50 -4.99 4.83
CA ASP A 143 -6.89 -4.66 6.21
C ASP A 143 -8.09 -3.69 6.30
N LEU A 144 -9.13 -3.97 5.52
CA LEU A 144 -10.29 -3.09 5.41
C LEU A 144 -11.14 -3.02 6.69
N GLY A 145 -11.13 -4.07 7.51
CA GLY A 145 -12.03 -4.21 8.66
C GLY A 145 -13.51 -4.20 8.27
N VAL A 146 -13.98 -3.10 7.66
CA VAL A 146 -15.37 -2.95 7.18
C VAL A 146 -15.37 -2.37 5.77
N MET A 147 -16.22 -2.93 4.91
CA MET A 147 -16.49 -2.38 3.57
C MET A 147 -17.45 -1.20 3.69
N THR A 148 -16.92 0.02 3.57
CA THR A 148 -17.74 1.25 3.54
C THR A 148 -18.30 1.52 2.15
N ASP A 149 -19.34 2.36 2.04
CA ASP A 149 -19.88 2.78 0.75
C ASP A 149 -18.83 3.50 -0.10
N VAL A 150 -17.99 4.33 0.52
CA VAL A 150 -16.90 5.04 -0.15
C VAL A 150 -15.91 4.07 -0.82
N ILE A 151 -15.51 3.02 -0.11
CA ILE A 151 -14.59 2.00 -0.64
C ILE A 151 -15.29 1.19 -1.73
N ARG A 152 -16.55 0.80 -1.51
CA ARG A 152 -17.32 0.07 -2.52
C ARG A 152 -17.46 0.87 -3.82
N ASP A 153 -17.73 2.17 -3.71
CA ASP A 153 -17.86 3.05 -4.88
C ASP A 153 -16.51 3.24 -5.57
N ALA A 154 -15.39 3.30 -4.81
CA ALA A 154 -14.05 3.37 -5.38
C ALA A 154 -13.65 2.13 -6.19
N PHE A 155 -14.28 0.96 -5.95
CA PHE A 155 -14.05 -0.26 -6.75
C PHE A 155 -14.64 -0.19 -8.15
N TYR A 156 -15.59 0.72 -8.41
CA TYR A 156 -16.14 0.83 -9.76
C TYR A 156 -15.07 1.27 -10.78
N GLY A 157 -15.06 0.55 -11.88
CA GLY A 157 -14.16 0.84 -13.00
C GLY A 157 -12.70 0.50 -12.77
N VAL A 158 -12.33 -0.27 -11.72
CA VAL A 158 -10.98 -0.80 -11.59
C VAL A 158 -10.78 -2.02 -12.47
N ASP A 159 -9.61 -2.11 -13.12
CA ASP A 159 -9.22 -3.24 -13.95
C ASP A 159 -8.68 -4.40 -13.12
N ALA A 160 -8.10 -4.09 -11.94
CA ALA A 160 -7.59 -5.09 -11.02
C ALA A 160 -7.71 -4.64 -9.57
N LEU A 161 -8.07 -5.57 -8.71
CA LEU A 161 -8.28 -5.36 -7.28
C LEU A 161 -7.45 -6.38 -6.49
N VAL A 162 -6.64 -5.89 -5.58
CA VAL A 162 -6.08 -6.69 -4.49
C VAL A 162 -6.94 -6.42 -3.26
N LEU A 163 -7.68 -7.43 -2.86
CA LEU A 163 -8.54 -7.39 -1.69
C LEU A 163 -8.09 -8.46 -0.71
N GLU A 164 -7.73 -8.06 0.50
CA GLU A 164 -7.47 -9.02 1.55
C GLU A 164 -8.78 -9.50 2.17
N SER A 165 -8.90 -10.81 2.27
CA SER A 165 -10.08 -11.51 2.81
C SER A 165 -9.66 -12.41 3.97
N ASN A 166 -8.96 -11.83 4.95
CA ASN A 166 -8.53 -12.52 6.17
C ASN A 166 -9.66 -12.59 7.20
N HIS A 167 -10.65 -13.46 6.99
CA HIS A 167 -11.58 -13.78 8.06
C HIS A 167 -11.75 -15.29 8.19
N ASP A 168 -11.56 -15.77 9.38
CA ASP A 168 -11.97 -17.10 9.78
C ASP A 168 -13.51 -17.10 9.86
N VAL A 169 -14.16 -17.92 9.04
CA VAL A 169 -15.62 -18.08 9.02
C VAL A 169 -16.16 -18.43 10.42
N ASN A 170 -15.38 -19.15 11.24
CA ASN A 170 -15.76 -19.48 12.61
C ASN A 170 -15.72 -18.25 13.53
N MET A 171 -14.79 -17.31 13.35
CA MET A 171 -14.76 -16.07 14.12
C MET A 171 -15.93 -15.14 13.79
N LEU A 172 -16.41 -15.13 12.56
CA LEU A 172 -17.63 -14.39 12.17
C LEU A 172 -18.86 -14.96 12.87
N THR A 173 -18.97 -16.27 12.98
CA THR A 173 -20.10 -16.96 13.63
C THR A 173 -20.17 -16.65 15.14
N PHE A 174 -19.02 -16.52 15.80
CA PHE A 174 -18.96 -16.17 17.22
C PHE A 174 -19.40 -14.72 17.52
N LYS A 175 -19.09 -13.76 16.65
CA LYS A 175 -19.53 -12.36 16.83
C LYS A 175 -21.03 -12.18 16.66
N TYR A 176 -21.68 -12.97 15.82
CA TYR A 176 -23.14 -12.88 15.63
C TYR A 176 -23.96 -13.56 16.74
N GLN A 177 -23.38 -14.50 17.48
CA GLN A 177 -24.07 -15.17 18.59
C GLN A 177 -24.05 -14.37 19.92
N SER A 178 -23.23 -13.34 20.02
CA SER A 178 -23.13 -12.51 21.25
C SER A 178 -23.97 -11.22 21.22
N ILE A 179 -24.87 -11.06 20.22
CA ILE A 179 -25.73 -9.87 20.06
C ILE A 179 -27.23 -10.22 20.18
N ASN A 180 -27.59 -11.43 20.65
CA ASN A 180 -28.97 -11.81 20.98
C ASN A 180 -29.17 -11.93 22.48
#